data_6673dcfa68dc96e2e1e730755b165dcd
#
_entry.id   6673dcfa68dc96e2e1e730755b165dcd
#
_cell.length_a   1.000
_cell.length_b   1.000
_cell.length_c   1.000
_cell.angle_alpha   90.00
_cell.angle_beta   90.00
_cell.angle_gamma   90.00
#
_symmetry.space_group_name_H-M   'P 1'
#
loop_
_entity.id
_entity.type
_entity.pdbx_description
1 polymer ?
#
loop_
_entity_poly.entity_id
_entity_poly.type
_entity_poly.pdbx_seq_one_letter_code
_entity_poly.pdbx_strand_id
1 'polypeptide(L)'
;MSHAVVTTRDGARAILDQATGEVMHPVVGPLVESLRLYVEPARLEARLRDGGREPLVLLDVGLGAGANALAAWRVSESLPRDARPLTILSFDRTLDALALALDHADDFAIDGHAAEAVRAVLASGAFETARTRWHVQRGELPDALAAAPEVRADVVFWDPFSPRANPELWRYAAFAALRARCRAGCTVHTYGGATATRAALLLAGFEVGLGPVTGTDKRGTIATLPPATAPDRLDARWLARLTRSSAPFPPDAPADALARIACHPQFARQR
;
A
#
# COMPACT_ATOMS: atom_id res chain seq x y z
N MET A 1 6.91 8.52 -24.31
CA MET A 1 6.77 8.57 -22.84
C MET A 1 5.46 7.90 -22.50
N SER A 2 5.45 7.01 -21.51
CA SER A 2 4.26 6.25 -21.13
C SER A 2 3.35 6.98 -20.11
N HIS A 3 3.79 8.15 -19.63
CA HIS A 3 3.11 8.92 -18.60
C HIS A 3 2.89 10.36 -19.01
N ALA A 4 1.83 11.00 -18.49
CA ALA A 4 1.53 12.42 -18.68
C ALA A 4 0.99 13.04 -17.39
N VAL A 5 1.32 14.32 -17.15
CA VAL A 5 0.73 15.07 -16.04
C VAL A 5 -0.66 15.56 -16.44
N VAL A 6 -1.65 15.30 -15.60
CA VAL A 6 -3.05 15.67 -15.81
C VAL A 6 -3.59 16.44 -14.61
N THR A 7 -4.69 17.14 -14.79
CA THR A 7 -5.41 17.80 -13.69
C THR A 7 -6.55 16.91 -13.22
N THR A 8 -6.65 16.66 -11.93
CA THR A 8 -7.73 15.88 -11.31
C THR A 8 -9.02 16.69 -11.28
N ARG A 9 -10.13 16.02 -10.91
CA ARG A 9 -11.44 16.66 -10.77
C ARG A 9 -11.41 17.86 -9.80
N ASP A 10 -10.65 17.76 -8.72
CA ASP A 10 -10.58 18.79 -7.67
C ASP A 10 -9.41 19.79 -7.90
N GLY A 11 -8.84 19.79 -9.13
CA GLY A 11 -7.83 20.76 -9.55
C GLY A 11 -6.38 20.40 -9.16
N ALA A 12 -6.14 19.28 -8.47
CA ALA A 12 -4.79 18.83 -8.17
C ALA A 12 -4.09 18.23 -9.40
N ARG A 13 -2.76 18.17 -9.38
CA ARG A 13 -1.97 17.52 -10.43
C ARG A 13 -1.79 16.04 -10.09
N ALA A 14 -1.85 15.21 -11.12
CA ALA A 14 -1.70 13.75 -11.01
C ALA A 14 -1.02 13.21 -12.26
N ILE A 15 -0.58 11.94 -12.23
CA ILE A 15 0.05 11.28 -13.39
C ILE A 15 -0.92 10.27 -13.99
N LEU A 16 -1.15 10.39 -15.28
CA LEU A 16 -1.83 9.42 -16.11
C LEU A 16 -0.82 8.42 -16.67
N ASP A 17 -1.03 7.14 -16.44
CA ASP A 17 -0.40 6.08 -17.21
C ASP A 17 -1.18 5.89 -18.52
N GLN A 18 -0.55 6.23 -19.64
CA GLN A 18 -1.17 6.16 -20.97
C GLN A 18 -1.37 4.71 -21.44
N ALA A 19 -0.61 3.76 -20.92
CA ALA A 19 -0.74 2.35 -21.31
C ALA A 19 -1.98 1.71 -20.69
N THR A 20 -2.28 2.01 -19.44
CA THR A 20 -3.45 1.49 -18.73
C THR A 20 -4.67 2.41 -18.80
N GLY A 21 -4.45 3.70 -19.06
CA GLY A 21 -5.46 4.75 -19.01
C GLY A 21 -5.87 5.12 -17.58
N GLU A 22 -5.07 4.72 -16.56
CA GLU A 22 -5.38 5.00 -15.16
C GLU A 22 -4.59 6.21 -14.64
N VAL A 23 -5.25 7.01 -13.81
CA VAL A 23 -4.67 8.18 -13.14
C VAL A 23 -4.27 7.80 -11.72
N MET A 24 -3.03 8.09 -11.36
CA MET A 24 -2.51 7.91 -9.99
C MET A 24 -3.11 8.97 -9.08
N HIS A 25 -3.77 8.59 -7.99
CA HIS A 25 -4.41 9.50 -7.02
C HIS A 25 -5.37 10.52 -7.68
N PRO A 26 -6.49 10.05 -8.26
CA PRO A 26 -7.29 10.83 -9.22
C PRO A 26 -8.20 11.89 -8.61
N VAL A 27 -8.32 11.99 -7.28
CA VAL A 27 -9.34 12.84 -6.65
C VAL A 27 -8.76 14.11 -6.05
N VAL A 28 -8.19 14.03 -4.85
CA VAL A 28 -7.73 15.21 -4.09
C VAL A 28 -6.22 15.45 -4.23
N GLY A 29 -5.56 14.66 -5.04
CA GLY A 29 -4.12 14.76 -5.31
C GLY A 29 -3.26 13.82 -4.47
N PRO A 30 -2.03 13.54 -4.96
CA PRO A 30 -1.22 12.44 -4.46
C PRO A 30 -0.89 12.49 -2.96
N LEU A 31 -0.40 13.62 -2.47
CA LEU A 31 0.02 13.74 -1.07
C LEU A 31 -1.15 13.62 -0.09
N VAL A 32 -2.28 14.27 -0.38
CA VAL A 32 -3.46 14.25 0.50
C VAL A 32 -4.07 12.85 0.55
N GLU A 33 -4.15 12.17 -0.60
CA GLU A 33 -4.64 10.78 -0.65
C GLU A 33 -3.71 9.85 0.11
N SER A 34 -2.39 9.99 -0.06
CA SER A 34 -1.39 9.18 0.66
C SER A 34 -1.51 9.33 2.18
N LEU A 35 -1.68 10.56 2.68
CA LEU A 35 -1.88 10.78 4.11
C LEU A 35 -3.15 10.11 4.61
N ARG A 36 -4.29 10.34 3.95
CA ARG A 36 -5.60 9.86 4.40
C ARG A 36 -5.81 8.36 4.26
N LEU A 37 -5.27 7.76 3.20
CA LEU A 37 -5.55 6.34 2.88
C LEU A 37 -4.49 5.39 3.46
N TYR A 38 -3.27 5.88 3.70
CA TYR A 38 -2.13 5.05 4.06
C TYR A 38 -1.47 5.46 5.37
N VAL A 39 -0.94 6.67 5.47
CA VAL A 39 -0.08 7.11 6.58
C VAL A 39 -0.85 7.22 7.89
N GLU A 40 -1.98 7.96 7.88
CA GLU A 40 -2.82 8.15 9.08
C GLU A 40 -3.46 6.85 9.56
N PRO A 41 -4.09 6.03 8.69
CA PRO A 41 -4.67 4.75 9.11
C PRO A 41 -3.63 3.75 9.61
N ALA A 42 -2.39 3.80 9.08
CA ALA A 42 -1.28 3.00 9.57
C ALA A 42 -0.75 3.48 10.93
N ARG A 43 -1.19 4.65 11.40
CA ARG A 43 -0.68 5.31 12.61
C ARG A 43 0.84 5.43 12.59
N LEU A 44 1.41 5.73 11.40
CA LEU A 44 2.84 5.65 11.16
C LEU A 44 3.62 6.53 12.14
N GLU A 45 3.20 7.77 12.35
CA GLU A 45 3.82 8.70 13.30
C GLU A 45 3.87 8.12 14.73
N ALA A 46 2.74 7.63 15.25
CA ALA A 46 2.67 7.05 16.57
C ALA A 46 3.60 5.84 16.71
N ARG A 47 3.62 4.96 15.71
CA ARG A 47 4.48 3.76 15.70
C ARG A 47 5.97 4.10 15.65
N LEU A 48 6.34 5.21 15.02
CA LEU A 48 7.72 5.70 15.03
C LEU A 48 8.06 6.38 16.37
N ARG A 49 7.10 7.09 16.99
CA ARG A 49 7.26 7.70 18.31
C ARG A 49 7.33 6.71 19.46
N ASP A 50 6.68 5.54 19.34
CA ASP A 50 6.70 4.49 20.38
C ASP A 50 8.12 3.97 20.69
N GLY A 51 9.11 4.44 19.92
CA GLY A 51 10.51 4.12 20.13
C GLY A 51 10.88 2.72 19.64
N GLY A 52 12.11 2.33 19.92
CA GLY A 52 12.68 1.07 19.51
C GLY A 52 13.93 1.28 18.66
N ARG A 53 14.93 0.40 18.84
CA ARG A 53 16.19 0.47 18.09
C ARG A 53 16.07 -0.14 16.70
N GLU A 54 15.22 -1.17 16.57
CA GLU A 54 14.98 -1.82 15.28
C GLU A 54 14.15 -0.93 14.37
N PRO A 55 14.56 -0.73 13.11
CA PRO A 55 13.79 0.07 12.17
C PRO A 55 12.35 -0.47 11.99
N LEU A 56 11.38 0.44 11.88
CA LEU A 56 10.07 0.08 11.35
C LEU A 56 10.21 -0.13 9.84
N VAL A 57 9.72 -1.25 9.35
CA VAL A 57 9.82 -1.62 7.94
C VAL A 57 8.49 -1.40 7.24
N LEU A 58 8.49 -0.50 6.26
CA LEU A 58 7.38 -0.22 5.36
C LEU A 58 7.67 -0.83 3.98
N LEU A 59 6.78 -1.71 3.50
CA LEU A 59 6.72 -2.07 2.09
C LEU A 59 5.73 -1.15 1.38
N ASP A 60 6.18 -0.50 0.31
CA ASP A 60 5.41 0.41 -0.53
C ASP A 60 5.30 -0.20 -1.93
N VAL A 61 4.14 -0.73 -2.26
CA VAL A 61 3.88 -1.47 -3.50
C VAL A 61 3.07 -0.61 -4.47
N GLY A 62 3.67 -0.29 -5.61
CA GLY A 62 3.17 0.69 -6.56
C GLY A 62 3.71 2.07 -6.20
N LEU A 63 5.04 2.26 -6.36
CA LEU A 63 5.71 3.54 -6.05
C LEU A 63 5.11 4.71 -6.86
N GLY A 64 4.83 4.49 -8.14
CA GLY A 64 4.25 5.51 -9.02
C GLY A 64 5.00 6.84 -8.97
N ALA A 65 4.29 7.92 -8.67
CA ALA A 65 4.86 9.26 -8.47
C ALA A 65 5.61 9.44 -7.13
N GLY A 66 5.71 8.41 -6.30
CA GLY A 66 6.40 8.43 -5.02
C GLY A 66 5.61 8.99 -3.85
N ALA A 67 4.32 9.27 -4.01
CA ALA A 67 3.52 10.00 -3.03
C ALA A 67 3.46 9.29 -1.66
N ASN A 68 3.23 7.97 -1.64
CA ASN A 68 3.14 7.20 -0.41
C ASN A 68 4.49 7.13 0.32
N ALA A 69 5.57 6.85 -0.42
CA ALA A 69 6.92 6.79 0.13
C ALA A 69 7.37 8.16 0.66
N LEU A 70 7.13 9.25 -0.09
CA LEU A 70 7.46 10.61 0.33
C LEU A 70 6.65 11.07 1.54
N ALA A 71 5.36 10.73 1.61
CA ALA A 71 4.55 11.02 2.79
C ALA A 71 5.09 10.31 4.04
N ALA A 72 5.43 9.02 3.93
CA ALA A 72 6.03 8.25 5.01
C ALA A 72 7.42 8.80 5.42
N TRP A 73 8.25 9.12 4.44
CA TRP A 73 9.57 9.72 4.64
C TRP A 73 9.48 11.04 5.41
N ARG A 74 8.59 11.95 5.00
CA ARG A 74 8.38 13.23 5.69
C ARG A 74 7.96 13.06 7.14
N VAL A 75 7.04 12.13 7.41
CA VAL A 75 6.67 11.81 8.79
C VAL A 75 7.90 11.38 9.59
N SER A 76 8.72 10.49 9.05
CA SER A 76 9.94 10.04 9.73
C SER A 76 10.90 11.21 9.98
N GLU A 77 11.21 12.02 8.96
CA GLU A 77 12.18 13.13 9.09
C GLU A 77 11.71 14.27 10.00
N SER A 78 10.38 14.42 10.20
CA SER A 78 9.84 15.42 11.12
C SER A 78 9.97 15.05 12.61
N LEU A 79 10.32 13.80 12.91
CA LEU A 79 10.37 13.30 14.29
C LEU A 79 11.71 13.57 14.98
N PRO A 80 11.75 13.62 16.33
CA PRO A 80 12.97 13.72 17.10
C PRO A 80 13.96 12.57 16.83
N ARG A 81 15.25 12.81 17.06
CA ARG A 81 16.33 11.84 16.75
C ARG A 81 16.23 10.51 17.46
N ASP A 82 15.59 10.46 18.61
CA ASP A 82 15.37 9.27 19.43
C ASP A 82 14.15 8.44 19.04
N ALA A 83 13.32 8.94 18.13
CA ALA A 83 12.22 8.16 17.57
C ALA A 83 12.75 6.98 16.72
N ARG A 84 11.96 5.93 16.59
CA ARG A 84 12.30 4.70 15.85
C ARG A 84 12.67 5.01 14.40
N PRO A 85 13.78 4.46 13.85
CA PRO A 85 14.12 4.65 12.43
C PRO A 85 13.08 4.00 11.50
N LEU A 86 13.01 4.51 10.26
CA LEU A 86 12.14 3.98 9.19
C LEU A 86 12.97 3.37 8.07
N THR A 87 12.61 2.18 7.63
CA THR A 87 13.07 1.61 6.37
C THR A 87 11.89 1.52 5.41
N ILE A 88 11.99 2.19 4.26
CA ILE A 88 11.01 2.12 3.18
C ILE A 88 11.60 1.24 2.08
N LEU A 89 10.88 0.21 1.67
CA LEU A 89 11.20 -0.60 0.51
C LEU A 89 10.07 -0.48 -0.50
N SER A 90 10.28 0.34 -1.53
CA SER A 90 9.30 0.56 -2.59
C SER A 90 9.50 -0.40 -3.75
N PHE A 91 8.41 -0.82 -4.37
CA PHE A 91 8.38 -1.70 -5.52
C PHE A 91 7.67 -1.05 -6.69
N ASP A 92 8.30 -1.05 -7.85
CA ASP A 92 7.67 -0.66 -9.13
C ASP A 92 8.40 -1.30 -10.31
N ARG A 93 7.73 -1.37 -11.46
CA ARG A 93 8.32 -1.84 -12.72
C ARG A 93 9.32 -0.84 -13.30
N THR A 94 8.95 0.45 -13.24
CA THR A 94 9.75 1.56 -13.77
C THR A 94 9.77 2.72 -12.77
N LEU A 95 10.66 3.67 -13.00
CA LEU A 95 10.71 4.93 -12.23
C LEU A 95 10.27 6.13 -13.08
N ASP A 96 9.63 5.89 -14.23
CA ASP A 96 9.28 6.95 -15.17
C ASP A 96 8.26 7.94 -14.59
N ALA A 97 7.29 7.43 -13.81
CA ALA A 97 6.32 8.27 -13.13
C ALA A 97 6.98 9.13 -12.04
N LEU A 98 7.92 8.57 -11.27
CA LEU A 98 8.69 9.31 -10.26
C LEU A 98 9.59 10.38 -10.92
N ALA A 99 10.22 10.07 -12.04
CA ALA A 99 11.02 11.03 -12.79
C ALA A 99 10.15 12.18 -13.31
N LEU A 100 8.99 11.88 -13.90
CA LEU A 100 8.04 12.88 -14.35
C LEU A 100 7.52 13.75 -13.19
N ALA A 101 7.27 13.16 -12.02
CA ALA A 101 6.88 13.92 -10.82
C ALA A 101 7.98 14.88 -10.37
N LEU A 102 9.26 14.48 -10.47
CA LEU A 102 10.39 15.37 -10.16
C LEU A 102 10.52 16.51 -11.16
N ASP A 103 10.27 16.28 -12.47
CA ASP A 103 10.26 17.33 -13.50
C ASP A 103 9.15 18.37 -13.25
N HIS A 104 8.12 17.99 -12.49
CA HIS A 104 7.00 18.84 -12.06
C HIS A 104 6.98 18.99 -10.54
N ALA A 105 8.13 19.18 -9.90
CA ALA A 105 8.34 19.08 -8.46
C ALA A 105 7.35 19.93 -7.62
N ASP A 106 7.03 21.14 -8.06
CA ASP A 106 6.08 22.03 -7.38
C ASP A 106 4.66 21.45 -7.36
N ASP A 107 4.22 20.83 -8.45
CA ASP A 107 2.90 20.21 -8.58
C ASP A 107 2.74 18.98 -7.65
N PHE A 108 3.84 18.28 -7.38
CA PHE A 108 3.89 17.05 -6.56
C PHE A 108 4.45 17.27 -5.17
N ALA A 109 4.67 18.52 -4.77
CA ALA A 109 5.27 18.89 -3.50
C ALA A 109 6.63 18.21 -3.24
N ILE A 110 7.46 18.07 -4.28
CA ILE A 110 8.80 17.50 -4.20
C ILE A 110 9.81 18.64 -4.08
N ASP A 111 10.00 19.16 -2.86
CA ASP A 111 10.85 20.32 -2.56
C ASP A 111 12.06 19.94 -1.71
N GLY A 112 13.09 20.79 -1.69
CA GLY A 112 14.24 20.71 -0.78
C GLY A 112 14.81 19.29 -0.66
N HIS A 113 14.84 18.75 0.55
CA HIS A 113 15.36 17.39 0.83
C HIS A 113 14.55 16.28 0.16
N ALA A 114 13.25 16.47 -0.09
CA ALA A 114 12.45 15.51 -0.84
C ALA A 114 12.96 15.37 -2.28
N ALA A 115 13.33 16.48 -2.91
CA ALA A 115 13.91 16.47 -4.26
C ALA A 115 15.29 15.80 -4.28
N GLU A 116 16.11 15.99 -3.25
CA GLU A 116 17.40 15.28 -3.10
C GLU A 116 17.17 13.77 -2.98
N ALA A 117 16.21 13.35 -2.13
CA ALA A 117 15.86 11.94 -1.95
C ALA A 117 15.39 11.31 -3.27
N VAL A 118 14.50 11.97 -4.01
CA VAL A 118 14.00 11.46 -5.29
C VAL A 118 15.13 11.37 -6.34
N ARG A 119 15.99 12.38 -6.44
CA ARG A 119 17.15 12.32 -7.36
C ARG A 119 18.08 11.15 -7.03
N ALA A 120 18.38 10.93 -5.75
CA ALA A 120 19.23 9.81 -5.31
C ALA A 120 18.57 8.46 -5.64
N VAL A 121 17.30 8.30 -5.36
CA VAL A 121 16.53 7.09 -5.71
C VAL A 121 16.51 6.85 -7.22
N LEU A 122 16.30 7.87 -8.03
CA LEU A 122 16.34 7.75 -9.50
C LEU A 122 17.73 7.34 -10.00
N ALA A 123 18.80 7.87 -9.39
CA ALA A 123 20.17 7.62 -9.81
C ALA A 123 20.72 6.26 -9.35
N SER A 124 20.41 5.83 -8.12
CA SER A 124 21.03 4.67 -7.47
C SER A 124 20.06 3.63 -6.92
N GLY A 125 18.76 3.91 -6.93
CA GLY A 125 17.74 3.06 -6.30
C GLY A 125 17.69 3.19 -4.78
N ALA A 126 18.42 4.12 -4.18
CA ALA A 126 18.47 4.27 -2.72
C ALA A 126 18.73 5.70 -2.27
N PHE A 127 18.21 6.03 -1.08
CA PHE A 127 18.52 7.23 -0.34
C PHE A 127 18.52 6.93 1.16
N GLU A 128 19.48 7.50 1.89
CA GLU A 128 19.61 7.27 3.33
C GLU A 128 19.89 8.58 4.07
N THR A 129 19.19 8.75 5.19
CA THR A 129 19.45 9.78 6.19
C THR A 129 19.83 9.12 7.52
N ALA A 130 20.04 9.91 8.55
CA ALA A 130 20.25 9.37 9.90
C ALA A 130 19.01 8.61 10.45
N ARG A 131 17.83 8.81 9.84
CA ARG A 131 16.54 8.28 10.33
C ARG A 131 15.85 7.35 9.37
N THR A 132 15.99 7.59 8.06
CA THR A 132 15.21 6.88 7.05
C THR A 132 16.13 6.28 6.01
N ARG A 133 15.92 5.00 5.72
CA ARG A 133 16.48 4.32 4.55
C ARG A 133 15.37 4.09 3.55
N TRP A 134 15.53 4.60 2.35
CA TRP A 134 14.59 4.38 1.26
C TRP A 134 15.28 3.63 0.12
N HIS A 135 14.81 2.43 -0.17
CA HIS A 135 15.30 1.61 -1.27
C HIS A 135 14.17 1.32 -2.24
N VAL A 136 14.50 1.23 -3.52
CA VAL A 136 13.57 0.85 -4.58
C VAL A 136 14.02 -0.46 -5.22
N GLN A 137 13.15 -1.44 -5.18
CA GLN A 137 13.29 -2.70 -5.89
C GLN A 137 12.50 -2.62 -7.19
N ARG A 138 13.21 -2.56 -8.33
CA ARG A 138 12.60 -2.54 -9.65
C ARG A 138 12.29 -3.96 -10.11
N GLY A 139 11.13 -4.16 -10.71
CA GLY A 139 10.72 -5.43 -11.30
C GLY A 139 9.24 -5.71 -11.15
N GLU A 140 8.81 -6.79 -11.80
CA GLU A 140 7.44 -7.29 -11.71
C GLU A 140 7.21 -8.00 -10.36
N LEU A 141 6.07 -7.74 -9.73
CA LEU A 141 5.61 -8.54 -8.60
C LEU A 141 4.84 -9.78 -9.12
N PRO A 142 4.97 -10.94 -8.47
CA PRO A 142 5.58 -11.18 -7.15
C PRO A 142 7.10 -11.40 -7.16
N ASP A 143 7.75 -11.51 -8.32
CA ASP A 143 9.16 -11.89 -8.43
C ASP A 143 10.10 -10.89 -7.74
N ALA A 144 9.85 -9.59 -7.92
CA ALA A 144 10.61 -8.55 -7.25
C ALA A 144 10.51 -8.65 -5.72
N LEU A 145 9.35 -9.05 -5.18
CA LEU A 145 9.16 -9.28 -3.76
C LEU A 145 9.93 -10.53 -3.28
N ALA A 146 10.01 -11.57 -4.12
CA ALA A 146 10.78 -12.77 -3.80
C ALA A 146 12.30 -12.51 -3.83
N ALA A 147 12.75 -11.67 -4.77
CA ALA A 147 14.16 -11.28 -4.92
C ALA A 147 14.63 -10.23 -3.89
N ALA A 148 13.70 -9.54 -3.24
CA ALA A 148 14.03 -8.55 -2.22
C ALA A 148 14.76 -9.20 -1.02
N PRO A 149 15.65 -8.44 -0.32
CA PRO A 149 16.27 -8.92 0.91
C PRO A 149 15.26 -9.53 1.87
N GLU A 150 15.68 -10.44 2.75
CA GLU A 150 14.83 -11.03 3.79
C GLU A 150 14.36 -9.98 4.81
N VAL A 151 13.55 -9.05 4.34
CA VAL A 151 12.94 -7.99 5.15
C VAL A 151 11.52 -8.40 5.46
N ARG A 152 11.12 -8.27 6.72
CA ARG A 152 9.75 -8.54 7.16
C ARG A 152 9.07 -7.23 7.51
N ALA A 153 7.93 -6.97 6.85
CA ALA A 153 7.18 -5.73 6.99
C ALA A 153 6.46 -5.61 8.33
N ASP A 154 6.50 -4.41 8.89
CA ASP A 154 5.62 -3.95 9.95
C ASP A 154 4.37 -3.26 9.39
N VAL A 155 4.51 -2.59 8.23
CA VAL A 155 3.44 -1.87 7.51
C VAL A 155 3.58 -2.14 6.02
N VAL A 156 2.46 -2.25 5.33
CA VAL A 156 2.41 -2.36 3.88
C VAL A 156 1.42 -1.33 3.33
N PHE A 157 1.87 -0.53 2.38
CA PHE A 157 1.03 0.27 1.50
C PHE A 157 0.89 -0.51 0.19
N TRP A 158 -0.32 -1.00 -0.10
CA TRP A 158 -0.61 -1.79 -1.29
C TRP A 158 -1.42 -0.94 -2.26
N ASP A 159 -0.71 -0.24 -3.14
CA ASP A 159 -1.25 0.80 -4.01
C ASP A 159 -0.93 0.59 -5.52
N PRO A 160 -0.95 -0.63 -6.05
CA PRO A 160 -0.80 -0.82 -7.48
C PRO A 160 -2.04 -0.31 -8.21
N PHE A 161 -1.96 -0.17 -9.55
CA PHE A 161 -3.13 0.09 -10.39
C PHE A 161 -4.24 -0.93 -10.15
N SER A 162 -5.45 -0.59 -10.59
CA SER A 162 -6.64 -1.39 -10.35
C SER A 162 -6.52 -2.86 -10.80
N PRO A 163 -7.40 -3.76 -10.33
CA PRO A 163 -7.44 -5.15 -10.80
C PRO A 163 -7.60 -5.30 -12.32
N ARG A 164 -8.04 -4.26 -13.01
CA ARG A 164 -8.12 -4.24 -14.47
C ARG A 164 -6.74 -4.07 -15.11
N ALA A 165 -5.91 -3.20 -14.55
CA ALA A 165 -4.59 -2.86 -15.08
C ALA A 165 -3.49 -3.80 -14.55
N ASN A 166 -3.57 -4.20 -13.28
CA ASN A 166 -2.63 -5.12 -12.63
C ASN A 166 -3.35 -6.32 -12.00
N PRO A 167 -4.04 -7.18 -12.77
CA PRO A 167 -4.85 -8.27 -12.21
C PRO A 167 -4.07 -9.23 -11.34
N GLU A 168 -2.78 -9.46 -11.62
CA GLU A 168 -1.89 -10.36 -10.88
C GLU A 168 -1.67 -9.91 -9.43
N LEU A 169 -1.65 -8.62 -9.15
CA LEU A 169 -1.41 -8.06 -7.82
C LEU A 169 -2.66 -8.12 -6.91
N TRP A 170 -3.82 -8.43 -7.46
CA TRP A 170 -5.08 -8.53 -6.70
C TRP A 170 -5.56 -9.97 -6.52
N ARG A 171 -4.70 -10.94 -6.85
CA ARG A 171 -4.96 -12.38 -6.70
C ARG A 171 -4.61 -12.88 -5.31
N TYR A 172 -5.17 -14.04 -4.97
CA TYR A 172 -4.83 -14.75 -3.74
C TYR A 172 -3.33 -15.04 -3.62
N ALA A 173 -2.67 -15.47 -4.70
CA ALA A 173 -1.25 -15.77 -4.72
C ALA A 173 -0.37 -14.57 -4.34
N ALA A 174 -0.72 -13.36 -4.80
CA ALA A 174 0.01 -12.15 -4.46
C ALA A 174 -0.07 -11.83 -2.96
N PHE A 175 -1.26 -11.93 -2.36
CA PHE A 175 -1.42 -11.69 -0.92
C PHE A 175 -0.84 -12.83 -0.06
N ALA A 176 -0.82 -14.06 -0.54
CA ALA A 176 -0.12 -15.16 0.11
C ALA A 176 1.41 -14.95 0.12
N ALA A 177 1.98 -14.50 -1.00
CA ALA A 177 3.39 -14.11 -1.08
C ALA A 177 3.70 -12.92 -0.14
N LEU A 178 2.85 -11.90 -0.15
CA LEU A 178 2.96 -10.77 0.78
C LEU A 178 2.92 -11.24 2.24
N ARG A 179 1.99 -12.15 2.58
CA ARG A 179 1.85 -12.70 3.94
C ARG A 179 3.16 -13.29 4.47
N ALA A 180 3.91 -13.97 3.62
CA ALA A 180 5.21 -14.55 3.98
C ALA A 180 6.28 -13.48 4.30
N ARG A 181 6.08 -12.25 3.85
CA ARG A 181 6.97 -11.10 4.10
C ARG A 181 6.50 -10.20 5.24
N CYS A 182 5.43 -10.54 5.95
CA CYS A 182 4.89 -9.76 7.06
C CYS A 182 5.36 -10.31 8.42
N ARG A 183 5.64 -9.41 9.36
CA ARG A 183 5.83 -9.75 10.78
C ARG A 183 4.48 -9.98 11.48
N ALA A 184 4.50 -10.59 12.64
CA ALA A 184 3.37 -10.52 13.57
C ALA A 184 3.04 -9.05 13.87
N GLY A 185 1.78 -8.70 13.90
CA GLY A 185 1.32 -7.32 14.06
C GLY A 185 1.40 -6.45 12.81
N CYS A 186 1.80 -6.99 11.66
CA CYS A 186 1.83 -6.24 10.40
C CYS A 186 0.44 -5.75 10.01
N THR A 187 0.40 -4.54 9.43
CA THR A 187 -0.82 -3.94 8.88
C THR A 187 -0.66 -3.65 7.39
N VAL A 188 -1.66 -3.99 6.60
CA VAL A 188 -1.72 -3.75 5.15
C VAL A 188 -2.84 -2.75 4.88
N HIS A 189 -2.53 -1.68 4.15
CA HIS A 189 -3.45 -0.62 3.80
C HIS A 189 -3.58 -0.56 2.29
N THR A 190 -4.82 -0.53 1.77
CA THR A 190 -5.09 -0.42 0.33
C THR A 190 -6.39 0.33 0.06
N TYR A 191 -6.42 1.08 -1.03
CA TYR A 191 -7.64 1.69 -1.53
C TYR A 191 -8.65 0.66 -2.06
N GLY A 192 -8.18 -0.56 -2.38
CA GLY A 192 -8.99 -1.64 -2.95
C GLY A 192 -10.12 -2.08 -2.01
N GLY A 193 -11.37 -1.79 -2.40
CA GLY A 193 -12.58 -2.12 -1.63
C GLY A 193 -13.41 -3.27 -2.20
N ALA A 194 -12.94 -3.95 -3.26
CA ALA A 194 -13.67 -5.02 -3.92
C ALA A 194 -13.86 -6.26 -3.00
N THR A 195 -14.98 -6.93 -3.15
CA THR A 195 -15.26 -8.17 -2.39
C THR A 195 -14.18 -9.23 -2.64
N ALA A 196 -13.75 -9.40 -3.88
CA ALA A 196 -12.70 -10.35 -4.24
C ALA A 196 -11.34 -10.02 -3.59
N THR A 197 -10.96 -8.74 -3.50
CA THR A 197 -9.74 -8.29 -2.80
C THR A 197 -9.79 -8.66 -1.32
N ARG A 198 -10.91 -8.38 -0.64
CA ARG A 198 -11.10 -8.72 0.78
C ARG A 198 -11.10 -10.23 1.00
N ALA A 199 -11.74 -10.98 0.10
CA ALA A 199 -11.70 -12.43 0.12
C ALA A 199 -10.29 -12.99 -0.05
N ALA A 200 -9.50 -12.43 -0.97
CA ALA A 200 -8.11 -12.82 -1.20
C ALA A 200 -7.23 -12.59 0.05
N LEU A 201 -7.38 -11.46 0.73
CA LEU A 201 -6.69 -11.16 2.00
C LEU A 201 -7.09 -12.13 3.12
N LEU A 202 -8.40 -12.43 3.28
CA LEU A 202 -8.87 -13.44 4.24
C LEU A 202 -8.28 -14.82 3.96
N LEU A 203 -8.29 -15.25 2.68
CA LEU A 203 -7.71 -16.53 2.25
C LEU A 203 -6.20 -16.59 2.54
N ALA A 204 -5.51 -15.47 2.41
CA ALA A 204 -4.09 -15.36 2.76
C ALA A 204 -3.83 -15.36 4.29
N GLY A 205 -4.88 -15.35 5.12
CA GLY A 205 -4.79 -15.45 6.59
C GLY A 205 -4.64 -14.12 7.31
N PHE A 206 -5.04 -13.01 6.69
CA PHE A 206 -5.15 -11.71 7.36
C PHE A 206 -6.54 -11.56 8.01
N GLU A 207 -6.61 -10.89 9.16
CA GLU A 207 -7.86 -10.26 9.60
C GLU A 207 -8.13 -9.05 8.71
N VAL A 208 -9.39 -8.86 8.29
CA VAL A 208 -9.76 -7.82 7.33
C VAL A 208 -10.85 -6.92 7.88
N GLY A 209 -10.67 -5.63 7.73
CA GLY A 209 -11.61 -4.59 8.07
C GLY A 209 -11.76 -3.54 6.98
N LEU A 210 -12.67 -2.60 7.22
CA LEU A 210 -12.92 -1.50 6.30
C LEU A 210 -11.91 -0.38 6.57
N GLY A 211 -11.23 0.06 5.52
CA GLY A 211 -10.34 1.21 5.53
C GLY A 211 -11.08 2.55 5.38
N PRO A 212 -10.36 3.65 5.22
CA PRO A 212 -10.91 4.97 4.95
C PRO A 212 -11.75 5.01 3.66
N VAL A 213 -12.55 6.07 3.54
CA VAL A 213 -13.28 6.38 2.30
C VAL A 213 -12.28 6.88 1.27
N THR A 214 -12.29 6.28 0.09
CA THR A 214 -11.50 6.71 -1.07
C THR A 214 -12.39 7.60 -1.92
N GLY A 215 -11.98 8.80 -2.26
CA GLY A 215 -12.59 9.81 -3.16
C GLY A 215 -14.02 9.62 -3.72
N THR A 216 -14.59 8.46 -3.55
CA THR A 216 -15.99 8.04 -3.74
C THR A 216 -16.46 7.44 -2.43
N ASP A 217 -17.77 7.17 -2.25
CA ASP A 217 -18.32 6.53 -1.03
C ASP A 217 -17.80 5.10 -0.77
N LYS A 218 -16.85 4.64 -1.55
CA LYS A 218 -16.24 3.31 -1.40
C LYS A 218 -15.15 3.34 -0.34
N ARG A 219 -15.23 2.42 0.60
CA ARG A 219 -14.20 2.25 1.64
C ARG A 219 -13.09 1.33 1.13
N GLY A 220 -11.85 1.75 1.35
CA GLY A 220 -10.66 0.93 1.19
C GLY A 220 -10.66 -0.29 2.13
N THR A 221 -9.53 -0.93 2.24
CA THR A 221 -9.37 -2.14 3.07
C THR A 221 -8.15 -2.00 3.96
N ILE A 222 -8.27 -2.37 5.22
CA ILE A 222 -7.15 -2.58 6.14
C ILE A 222 -7.14 -4.06 6.50
N ALA A 223 -5.98 -4.70 6.31
CA ALA A 223 -5.78 -6.07 6.72
C ALA A 223 -4.65 -6.15 7.76
N THR A 224 -4.76 -7.07 8.73
CA THR A 224 -3.80 -7.13 9.83
C THR A 224 -3.44 -8.57 10.16
N LEU A 225 -2.27 -8.73 10.76
CA LEU A 225 -1.86 -9.98 11.39
C LEU A 225 -1.87 -9.83 12.92
N PRO A 226 -2.28 -10.86 13.67
CA PRO A 226 -2.18 -10.83 15.12
C PRO A 226 -0.75 -10.49 15.59
N PRO A 227 -0.58 -9.74 16.69
CA PRO A 227 -1.61 -9.26 17.61
C PRO A 227 -2.37 -7.99 17.18
N ALA A 228 -2.03 -7.37 16.03
CA ALA A 228 -2.80 -6.23 15.52
C ALA A 228 -4.22 -6.67 15.14
N THR A 229 -5.17 -5.76 15.33
CA THR A 229 -6.59 -5.99 15.03
C THR A 229 -7.05 -5.00 13.97
N ALA A 230 -7.73 -5.48 12.94
CA ALA A 230 -8.29 -4.63 11.91
C ALA A 230 -9.43 -3.76 12.47
N PRO A 231 -9.48 -2.44 12.15
CA PRO A 231 -10.62 -1.61 12.48
C PRO A 231 -11.85 -2.04 11.67
N ASP A 232 -13.05 -1.72 12.15
CA ASP A 232 -14.31 -2.03 11.44
C ASP A 232 -14.27 -3.41 10.76
N ARG A 233 -13.96 -4.44 11.54
CA ARG A 233 -13.76 -5.81 11.03
C ARG A 233 -14.97 -6.29 10.24
N LEU A 234 -14.70 -6.98 9.13
CA LEU A 234 -15.77 -7.66 8.39
C LEU A 234 -16.48 -8.65 9.32
N ASP A 235 -17.80 -8.58 9.32
CA ASP A 235 -18.69 -9.32 10.21
C ASP A 235 -19.46 -10.44 9.49
N ALA A 236 -20.32 -11.13 10.24
CA ALA A 236 -21.20 -12.17 9.71
C ALA A 236 -22.14 -11.64 8.59
N ARG A 237 -22.48 -10.34 8.61
CA ARG A 237 -23.32 -9.74 7.56
C ARG A 237 -22.52 -9.63 6.25
N TRP A 238 -21.24 -9.29 6.34
CA TRP A 238 -20.36 -9.30 5.17
C TRP A 238 -20.22 -10.72 4.61
N LEU A 239 -19.99 -11.72 5.48
CA LEU A 239 -19.90 -13.14 5.09
C LEU A 239 -21.18 -13.61 4.39
N ALA A 240 -22.36 -13.25 4.91
CA ALA A 240 -23.64 -13.59 4.28
C ALA A 240 -23.84 -12.90 2.91
N ARG A 241 -23.24 -11.72 2.70
CA ARG A 241 -23.25 -11.03 1.39
C ARG A 241 -22.28 -11.62 0.39
N LEU A 242 -21.19 -12.23 0.85
CA LEU A 242 -20.17 -12.85 -0.01
C LEU A 242 -20.80 -13.84 -1.00
N THR A 243 -21.73 -14.69 -0.53
CA THR A 243 -22.42 -15.69 -1.35
C THR A 243 -23.36 -15.09 -2.40
N ARG A 244 -23.72 -13.81 -2.30
CA ARG A 244 -24.61 -13.09 -3.23
C ARG A 244 -23.85 -12.15 -4.17
N SER A 245 -22.51 -12.06 -4.03
CA SER A 245 -21.68 -11.24 -4.90
C SER A 245 -21.57 -11.89 -6.29
N SER A 246 -21.60 -11.09 -7.35
CA SER A 246 -21.34 -11.56 -8.72
C SER A 246 -19.87 -11.90 -8.97
N ALA A 247 -18.95 -11.36 -8.15
CA ALA A 247 -17.52 -11.60 -8.21
C ALA A 247 -16.97 -11.74 -6.77
N PRO A 248 -17.28 -12.84 -6.06
CA PRO A 248 -16.95 -12.98 -4.65
C PRO A 248 -15.47 -13.27 -4.40
N PHE A 249 -14.77 -13.88 -5.35
CA PHE A 249 -13.41 -14.38 -5.21
C PHE A 249 -12.49 -13.90 -6.33
N PRO A 250 -11.17 -13.82 -6.09
CA PRO A 250 -10.20 -13.65 -7.16
C PRO A 250 -10.17 -14.90 -8.08
N PRO A 251 -9.69 -14.78 -9.33
CA PRO A 251 -9.69 -15.89 -10.30
C PRO A 251 -8.91 -17.14 -9.87
N ASP A 252 -7.91 -16.95 -9.00
CA ASP A 252 -7.03 -18.00 -8.48
C ASP A 252 -7.44 -18.50 -7.08
N ALA A 253 -8.66 -18.18 -6.64
CA ALA A 253 -9.14 -18.66 -5.35
C ALA A 253 -9.25 -20.19 -5.34
N PRO A 254 -8.90 -20.86 -4.22
CA PRO A 254 -9.07 -22.31 -4.10
C PRO A 254 -10.56 -22.71 -4.19
N ALA A 255 -10.84 -23.91 -4.66
CA ALA A 255 -12.21 -24.40 -4.85
C ALA A 255 -13.04 -24.36 -3.54
N ASP A 256 -12.40 -24.52 -2.39
CA ASP A 256 -12.99 -24.47 -1.06
C ASP A 256 -12.96 -23.07 -0.40
N ALA A 257 -12.72 -22.00 -1.19
CA ALA A 257 -12.54 -20.63 -0.69
C ALA A 257 -13.65 -20.17 0.27
N LEU A 258 -14.92 -20.46 -0.05
CA LEU A 258 -16.03 -20.08 0.81
C LEU A 258 -15.96 -20.78 2.17
N ALA A 259 -15.67 -22.07 2.20
CA ALA A 259 -15.55 -22.84 3.43
C ALA A 259 -14.37 -22.35 4.27
N ARG A 260 -13.23 -22.08 3.66
CA ARG A 260 -12.04 -21.52 4.34
C ARG A 260 -12.33 -20.16 4.96
N ILE A 261 -13.00 -19.27 4.23
CA ILE A 261 -13.38 -17.95 4.75
C ILE A 261 -14.42 -18.10 5.88
N ALA A 262 -15.41 -18.97 5.74
CA ALA A 262 -16.40 -19.21 6.79
C ALA A 262 -15.78 -19.75 8.10
N CYS A 263 -14.70 -20.52 8.00
CA CYS A 263 -13.92 -21.04 9.13
C CYS A 263 -12.81 -20.09 9.61
N HIS A 264 -12.66 -18.90 8.98
CA HIS A 264 -11.62 -17.97 9.37
C HIS A 264 -11.79 -17.48 10.81
N PRO A 265 -10.73 -17.40 11.65
CA PRO A 265 -10.81 -17.03 13.06
C PRO A 265 -11.55 -15.71 13.33
N GLN A 266 -11.52 -14.79 12.38
CA GLN A 266 -12.25 -13.53 12.44
C GLN A 266 -13.75 -13.70 12.63
N PHE A 267 -14.35 -14.72 12.01
CA PHE A 267 -15.81 -14.98 12.10
C PHE A 267 -16.17 -15.98 13.20
N ALA A 268 -15.23 -16.83 13.62
CA ALA A 268 -15.47 -17.80 14.70
C ALA A 268 -15.71 -17.13 16.06
N ARG A 269 -15.15 -15.96 16.30
CA ARG A 269 -15.31 -15.18 17.56
C ARG A 269 -16.62 -14.38 17.64
N GLN A 270 -17.47 -14.45 16.63
CA GLN A 270 -18.73 -13.69 16.54
C GLN A 270 -19.98 -14.59 16.68
N ARG A 271 -19.77 -15.87 17.02
CA ARG A 271 -20.86 -16.83 17.29
C ARG A 271 -21.21 -16.91 18.77
#